data_bc179ec6cc749a8787ed0b92cbb98f4b
#
_entry.id   bc179ec6cc749a8787ed0b92cbb98f4b
#
_cell.length_a   1.000
_cell.length_b   1.000
_cell.length_c   1.000
_cell.angle_alpha   90.00
_cell.angle_beta   90.00
_cell.angle_gamma   90.00
#
_symmetry.space_group_name_H-M   'P 1'
#
loop_
_entity.id
_entity.type
_entity.pdbx_description
1 polymer ?
#
loop_
_entity_poly.entity_id
_entity_poly.type
_entity_poly.pdbx_seq_one_letter_code
_entity_poly.pdbx_strand_id
1 'polypeptide(L)'
;MQEYARYGSDWKTLQNNLIGFERSDSRNLDITYVAQTATILGFHDLAKWCKENDLPLSMGVVNNPDYLGPNSLPNHIKQMVLKKCTDIKVDVSQNMLSDYESVDVKKMLHNIERSKFNLALHDKFKRYIKWYESSKPDITPLIDIFPELYDLDNQQGLV
;
A
#
# COMPACT_ATOMS: atom_id res chain seq x y z
N MET A 1 8.16 -0.31 6.49
CA MET A 1 6.71 -0.16 6.27
C MET A 1 5.90 -1.43 6.59
N GLN A 2 6.28 -2.61 6.07
CA GLN A 2 5.62 -3.88 6.42
C GLN A 2 5.60 -4.13 7.95
N GLU A 3 6.69 -3.86 8.62
CA GLU A 3 6.84 -4.00 10.07
C GLU A 3 5.94 -3.02 10.84
N TYR A 4 5.70 -1.83 10.28
CA TYR A 4 4.72 -0.90 10.84
C TYR A 4 3.29 -1.47 10.78
N ALA A 5 2.87 -1.95 9.61
CA ALA A 5 1.53 -2.47 9.39
C ALA A 5 1.27 -3.78 10.17
N ARG A 6 2.32 -4.56 10.43
CA ARG A 6 2.28 -5.83 11.14
C ARG A 6 3.32 -5.84 12.24
N TYR A 7 3.07 -5.08 13.29
CA TYR A 7 3.96 -4.97 14.44
C TYR A 7 4.43 -6.34 14.94
N GLY A 8 5.75 -6.46 15.14
CA GLY A 8 6.41 -7.70 15.54
C GLY A 8 6.79 -8.63 14.37
N SER A 9 6.47 -8.28 13.12
CA SER A 9 6.99 -8.99 11.95
C SER A 9 8.40 -8.50 11.59
N ASP A 10 9.24 -9.42 11.11
CA ASP A 10 10.54 -9.13 10.52
C ASP A 10 10.42 -9.27 9.00
N TRP A 11 10.56 -8.15 8.28
CA TRP A 11 10.42 -8.12 6.82
C TRP A 11 11.47 -9.00 6.12
N LYS A 12 12.71 -9.02 6.60
CA LYS A 12 13.78 -9.83 6.01
C LYS A 12 13.51 -11.33 6.16
N THR A 13 13.06 -11.74 7.32
CA THR A 13 12.64 -13.12 7.57
C THR A 13 11.46 -13.51 6.68
N LEU A 14 10.45 -12.64 6.55
CA LEU A 14 9.31 -12.88 5.67
C LEU A 14 9.73 -13.01 4.20
N GLN A 15 10.58 -12.14 3.70
CA GLN A 15 11.11 -12.22 2.33
C GLN A 15 11.82 -13.54 2.07
N ASN A 16 12.71 -13.96 2.98
CA ASN A 16 13.45 -15.22 2.85
C ASN A 16 12.50 -16.44 2.83
N ASN A 17 11.47 -16.41 3.67
CA ASN A 17 10.46 -17.48 3.71
C ASN A 17 9.65 -17.54 2.42
N LEU A 18 9.22 -16.40 1.89
CA LEU A 18 8.46 -16.33 0.64
C LEU A 18 9.27 -16.85 -0.55
N ILE A 19 10.53 -16.42 -0.69
CA ILE A 19 11.43 -16.90 -1.74
C ILE A 19 11.73 -18.40 -1.57
N GLY A 20 11.94 -18.86 -0.34
CA GLY A 20 12.16 -20.26 -0.04
C GLY A 20 10.95 -21.13 -0.35
N PHE A 21 9.76 -20.62 -0.09
CA PHE A 21 8.50 -21.30 -0.35
C PHE A 21 8.23 -21.45 -1.85
N GLU A 22 8.47 -20.41 -2.63
CA GLU A 22 8.30 -20.44 -4.08
C GLU A 22 9.23 -21.48 -4.76
N ARG A 23 10.48 -21.57 -4.30
CA ARG A 23 11.45 -22.59 -4.78
C ARG A 23 11.08 -24.01 -4.42
N SER A 24 10.18 -24.23 -3.47
CA SER A 24 9.75 -25.58 -3.01
C SER A 24 8.57 -26.19 -3.77
N ASP A 25 8.23 -25.66 -4.95
CA ASP A 25 7.15 -26.15 -5.85
C ASP A 25 5.72 -25.85 -5.36
N SER A 26 5.52 -24.78 -4.63
CA SER A 26 4.18 -24.35 -4.23
C SER A 26 3.54 -23.46 -5.29
N ARG A 27 2.88 -24.08 -6.26
CA ARG A 27 2.20 -23.42 -7.39
C ARG A 27 1.03 -22.50 -7.02
N ASN A 28 0.81 -22.23 -5.74
CA ASN A 28 -0.34 -21.47 -5.24
C ASN A 28 0.05 -20.37 -4.26
N LEU A 29 1.28 -19.85 -4.30
CA LEU A 29 1.65 -18.69 -3.50
C LEU A 29 1.08 -17.44 -4.17
N ASP A 30 0.24 -16.71 -3.45
CA ASP A 30 -0.26 -15.40 -3.86
C ASP A 30 0.01 -14.39 -2.74
N ILE A 31 0.64 -13.27 -3.08
CA ILE A 31 0.86 -12.17 -2.15
C ILE A 31 -0.29 -11.20 -2.28
N THR A 32 -1.15 -11.15 -1.27
CA THR A 32 -2.23 -10.18 -1.24
C THR A 32 -1.80 -8.91 -0.52
N TYR A 33 -1.73 -7.80 -1.24
CA TYR A 33 -1.55 -6.48 -0.68
C TYR A 33 -2.90 -5.81 -0.41
N VAL A 34 -3.10 -5.37 0.82
CA VAL A 34 -4.31 -4.62 1.19
C VAL A 34 -3.98 -3.14 1.24
N ALA A 35 -4.47 -2.40 0.25
CA ALA A 35 -4.25 -0.97 0.13
C ALA A 35 -5.03 -0.21 1.21
N GLN A 36 -4.31 0.48 2.08
CA GLN A 36 -4.87 1.34 3.10
C GLN A 36 -4.03 2.61 3.23
N THR A 37 -4.62 3.66 3.81
CA THR A 37 -4.00 4.98 3.92
C THR A 37 -2.60 4.95 4.51
N ALA A 38 -2.38 4.14 5.55
CA ALA A 38 -1.08 4.02 6.21
C ALA A 38 0.00 3.31 5.36
N THR A 39 -0.38 2.50 4.37
CA THR A 39 0.57 1.62 3.67
C THR A 39 0.73 1.95 2.19
N ILE A 40 -0.15 2.76 1.63
CA ILE A 40 -0.26 2.96 0.17
C ILE A 40 1.02 3.50 -0.47
N LEU A 41 1.78 4.34 0.23
CA LEU A 41 3.04 4.89 -0.27
C LEU A 41 4.14 3.83 -0.44
N GLY A 42 4.06 2.72 0.30
CA GLY A 42 4.99 1.59 0.18
C GLY A 42 4.58 0.53 -0.86
N PHE A 43 3.45 0.71 -1.51
CA PHE A 43 2.97 -0.24 -2.52
C PHE A 43 3.95 -0.43 -3.68
N HIS A 44 4.50 0.68 -4.20
CA HIS A 44 5.46 0.65 -5.29
C HIS A 44 6.66 -0.27 -4.99
N ASP A 45 7.24 -0.17 -3.79
CA ASP A 45 8.43 -0.94 -3.43
C ASP A 45 8.09 -2.43 -3.29
N LEU A 46 6.90 -2.75 -2.74
CA LEU A 46 6.44 -4.13 -2.68
C LEU A 46 6.20 -4.71 -4.08
N ALA A 47 5.53 -3.97 -4.96
CA ALA A 47 5.25 -4.41 -6.32
C ALA A 47 6.55 -4.64 -7.12
N LYS A 48 7.54 -3.75 -6.96
CA LYS A 48 8.86 -3.92 -7.55
C LYS A 48 9.55 -5.17 -7.02
N TRP A 49 9.54 -5.38 -5.71
CA TRP A 49 10.13 -6.57 -5.09
C TRP A 49 9.44 -7.86 -5.55
N CYS A 50 8.11 -7.89 -5.63
CA CYS A 50 7.38 -9.04 -6.17
C CYS A 50 7.78 -9.36 -7.60
N LYS A 51 7.89 -8.32 -8.45
CA LYS A 51 8.33 -8.47 -9.86
C LYS A 51 9.77 -9.00 -9.96
N GLU A 52 10.69 -8.51 -9.14
CA GLU A 52 12.10 -8.94 -9.13
C GLU A 52 12.25 -10.41 -8.67
N ASN A 53 11.27 -10.97 -7.98
CA ASN A 53 11.30 -12.33 -7.45
C ASN A 53 10.25 -13.25 -8.10
N ASP A 54 9.60 -12.84 -9.21
CA ASP A 54 8.55 -13.58 -9.92
C ASP A 54 7.38 -14.04 -9.03
N LEU A 55 7.06 -13.23 -8.00
CA LEU A 55 5.98 -13.51 -7.06
C LEU A 55 4.68 -12.86 -7.52
N PRO A 56 3.58 -13.60 -7.60
CA PRO A 56 2.27 -13.05 -7.94
C PRO A 56 1.79 -12.09 -6.85
N LEU A 57 1.19 -10.97 -7.27
CA LEU A 57 0.70 -9.93 -6.39
C LEU A 57 -0.77 -9.61 -6.71
N SER A 58 -1.65 -9.94 -5.79
CA SER A 58 -3.05 -9.50 -5.81
C SER A 58 -3.28 -8.30 -4.90
N MET A 59 -4.39 -7.59 -5.09
CA MET A 59 -4.68 -6.37 -4.37
C MET A 59 -6.12 -6.30 -3.89
N GLY A 60 -6.27 -5.79 -2.67
CA GLY A 60 -7.54 -5.38 -2.10
C GLY A 60 -7.52 -3.92 -1.63
N VAL A 61 -8.66 -3.28 -1.55
CA VAL A 61 -8.83 -1.94 -0.97
C VAL A 61 -9.63 -2.04 0.31
N VAL A 62 -9.16 -1.38 1.37
CA VAL A 62 -9.92 -1.29 2.62
C VAL A 62 -11.07 -0.31 2.44
N ASN A 63 -12.29 -0.80 2.66
CA ASN A 63 -13.50 0.02 2.66
C ASN A 63 -14.10 0.17 4.07
N ASN A 64 -13.70 -0.71 4.99
CA ASN A 64 -14.15 -0.68 6.37
C ASN A 64 -12.96 -1.09 7.30
N PRO A 65 -12.59 -0.25 8.25
CA PRO A 65 -13.16 1.08 8.52
C PRO A 65 -12.83 2.12 7.43
N ASP A 66 -13.77 3.03 7.15
CA ASP A 66 -13.71 4.01 6.06
C ASP A 66 -12.52 4.97 6.12
N TYR A 67 -12.05 5.28 7.32
CA TYR A 67 -10.88 6.15 7.55
C TYR A 67 -9.53 5.49 7.18
N LEU A 68 -9.50 4.19 6.90
CA LEU A 68 -8.32 3.52 6.34
C LEU A 68 -8.35 3.44 4.80
N GLY A 69 -9.47 3.81 4.20
CA GLY A 69 -9.69 3.75 2.77
C GLY A 69 -9.21 4.99 2.00
N PRO A 70 -9.33 4.99 0.67
CA PRO A 70 -8.76 6.03 -0.19
C PRO A 70 -9.39 7.42 -0.02
N ASN A 71 -10.59 7.53 0.59
CA ASN A 71 -11.21 8.82 0.87
C ASN A 71 -10.51 9.61 2.00
N SER A 72 -9.71 8.96 2.83
CA SER A 72 -8.89 9.63 3.84
C SER A 72 -7.52 10.09 3.32
N LEU A 73 -7.15 9.70 2.08
CA LEU A 73 -5.89 10.13 1.46
C LEU A 73 -5.99 11.55 0.94
N PRO A 74 -5.05 12.45 1.33
CA PRO A 74 -4.89 13.76 0.71
C PRO A 74 -4.66 13.67 -0.80
N ASN A 75 -5.13 14.66 -1.57
CA ASN A 75 -5.05 14.61 -3.03
C ASN A 75 -3.60 14.56 -3.55
N HIS A 76 -2.67 15.29 -2.93
CA HIS A 76 -1.26 15.24 -3.32
C HIS A 76 -0.67 13.83 -3.14
N ILE A 77 -1.05 13.11 -2.08
CA ILE A 77 -0.62 11.72 -1.86
C ILE A 77 -1.19 10.80 -2.94
N LYS A 78 -2.46 10.97 -3.33
CA LYS A 78 -3.04 10.21 -4.44
C LYS A 78 -2.23 10.41 -5.72
N GLN A 79 -1.88 11.65 -6.05
CA GLN A 79 -1.06 11.96 -7.22
C GLN A 79 0.34 11.34 -7.14
N MET A 80 0.97 11.37 -5.96
CA MET A 80 2.26 10.69 -5.76
C MET A 80 2.15 9.19 -6.01
N VAL A 81 1.13 8.52 -5.47
CA VAL A 81 0.89 7.09 -5.67
C VAL A 81 0.66 6.78 -7.15
N LEU A 82 -0.24 7.53 -7.81
CA LEU A 82 -0.54 7.34 -9.23
C LEU A 82 0.70 7.53 -10.09
N LYS A 83 1.50 8.57 -9.85
CA LYS A 83 2.76 8.83 -10.56
C LYS A 83 3.76 7.68 -10.37
N LYS A 84 4.01 7.26 -9.13
CA LYS A 84 4.93 6.15 -8.84
C LYS A 84 4.48 4.85 -9.52
N CYS A 85 3.17 4.61 -9.60
CA CYS A 85 2.64 3.38 -10.20
C CYS A 85 2.60 3.40 -11.72
N THR A 86 2.55 4.59 -12.37
CA THR A 86 2.67 4.68 -13.85
C THR A 86 4.07 4.36 -14.35
N ASP A 87 5.09 4.63 -13.55
CA ASP A 87 6.48 4.32 -13.88
C ASP A 87 6.80 2.82 -13.67
N ILE A 88 6.03 2.12 -12.84
CA ILE A 88 6.03 0.67 -12.86
C ILE A 88 5.24 0.24 -14.09
N LYS A 89 5.90 0.06 -15.22
CA LYS A 89 5.39 -0.84 -16.25
C LYS A 89 5.37 -2.23 -15.60
N VAL A 90 4.26 -2.52 -14.92
CA VAL A 90 3.91 -3.89 -14.58
C VAL A 90 3.61 -4.51 -15.93
N ASP A 91 4.64 -5.00 -16.58
CA ASP A 91 4.52 -5.88 -17.73
C ASP A 91 4.03 -7.22 -17.17
N VAL A 92 2.74 -7.25 -16.84
CA VAL A 92 2.02 -8.42 -16.32
C VAL A 92 1.74 -9.40 -17.45
N SER A 93 2.38 -9.19 -18.62
CA SER A 93 1.97 -9.82 -19.87
C SER A 93 2.62 -11.18 -20.16
N GLN A 94 3.45 -11.76 -19.29
CA GLN A 94 4.16 -12.95 -19.77
C GLN A 94 4.07 -14.25 -18.98
N ASN A 95 3.49 -14.35 -17.77
CA ASN A 95 3.30 -15.70 -17.22
C ASN A 95 2.06 -15.82 -16.31
N MET A 96 1.07 -16.54 -16.81
CA MET A 96 0.06 -17.35 -16.11
C MET A 96 -0.65 -16.72 -14.89
N LEU A 97 -1.76 -16.12 -15.11
CA LEU A 97 -2.76 -15.47 -14.25
C LEU A 97 -2.84 -13.95 -14.49
N SER A 98 -2.19 -13.48 -15.53
CA SER A 98 -1.89 -12.07 -15.84
C SER A 98 -3.10 -11.14 -15.92
N ASP A 99 -4.24 -11.63 -16.38
CA ASP A 99 -5.40 -10.75 -16.61
C ASP A 99 -6.11 -10.35 -15.31
N TYR A 100 -6.07 -11.18 -14.28
CA TYR A 100 -6.71 -10.92 -13.01
C TYR A 100 -5.93 -9.90 -12.17
N GLU A 101 -4.61 -10.03 -12.09
CA GLU A 101 -3.72 -9.16 -11.31
C GLU A 101 -3.62 -7.75 -11.91
N SER A 102 -3.48 -7.65 -13.24
CA SER A 102 -3.44 -6.35 -13.92
C SER A 102 -4.76 -5.58 -13.78
N VAL A 103 -5.88 -6.28 -13.80
CA VAL A 103 -7.20 -5.68 -13.60
C VAL A 103 -7.36 -5.16 -12.19
N ASP A 104 -6.89 -5.89 -11.18
CA ASP A 104 -7.04 -5.46 -9.78
C ASP A 104 -6.17 -4.25 -9.43
N VAL A 105 -4.92 -4.21 -9.88
CA VAL A 105 -4.05 -3.03 -9.70
C VAL A 105 -4.62 -1.81 -10.41
N LYS A 106 -5.05 -1.92 -11.68
CA LYS A 106 -5.66 -0.82 -12.43
C LYS A 106 -6.96 -0.36 -11.77
N LYS A 107 -7.79 -1.29 -11.32
CA LYS A 107 -9.04 -0.98 -10.62
C LYS A 107 -8.78 -0.26 -9.30
N MET A 108 -7.76 -0.68 -8.56
CA MET A 108 -7.36 0.00 -7.33
C MET A 108 -6.89 1.43 -7.61
N LEU A 109 -5.98 1.62 -8.58
CA LEU A 109 -5.49 2.96 -8.94
C LEU A 109 -6.64 3.86 -9.40
N HIS A 110 -7.58 3.33 -10.19
CA HIS A 110 -8.78 4.04 -10.59
C HIS A 110 -9.68 4.40 -9.41
N ASN A 111 -9.83 3.52 -8.42
CA ASN A 111 -10.58 3.82 -7.20
C ASN A 111 -9.91 4.92 -6.37
N ILE A 112 -8.58 4.91 -6.28
CA ILE A 112 -7.80 5.95 -5.60
C ILE A 112 -7.99 7.29 -6.32
N GLU A 113 -7.87 7.31 -7.64
CA GLU A 113 -8.03 8.51 -8.47
C GLU A 113 -9.42 9.14 -8.30
N ARG A 114 -10.47 8.32 -8.34
CA ARG A 114 -11.87 8.76 -8.22
C ARG A 114 -12.31 9.09 -6.81
N SER A 115 -11.59 8.64 -5.81
CA SER A 115 -11.94 8.88 -4.42
C SER A 115 -11.89 10.38 -4.11
N LYS A 116 -12.88 10.89 -3.37
CA LYS A 116 -12.90 12.27 -2.93
C LYS A 116 -12.28 12.37 -1.54
N PHE A 117 -11.29 13.27 -1.41
CA PHE A 117 -10.70 13.52 -0.10
C PHE A 117 -11.74 14.02 0.89
N ASN A 118 -11.74 13.45 2.08
CA ASN A 118 -12.61 13.83 3.18
C ASN A 118 -11.77 14.11 4.43
N LEU A 119 -11.69 15.37 4.81
CA LEU A 119 -10.89 15.83 5.95
C LEU A 119 -11.31 15.14 7.26
N ALA A 120 -12.61 14.92 7.48
CA ALA A 120 -13.09 14.27 8.68
C ALA A 120 -12.62 12.80 8.79
N LEU A 121 -12.53 12.09 7.65
CA LEU A 121 -11.96 10.75 7.59
C LEU A 121 -10.45 10.79 7.82
N HIS A 122 -9.75 11.77 7.26
CA HIS A 122 -8.32 11.94 7.49
C HIS A 122 -8.01 12.24 8.97
N ASP A 123 -8.82 13.04 9.64
CA ASP A 123 -8.67 13.29 11.07
C ASP A 123 -8.99 12.06 11.93
N LYS A 124 -9.96 11.23 11.52
CA LYS A 124 -10.19 9.91 12.15
C LYS A 124 -8.97 9.00 11.95
N PHE A 125 -8.40 8.97 10.74
CA PHE A 125 -7.19 8.23 10.44
C PHE A 125 -6.04 8.67 11.37
N LYS A 126 -5.74 9.97 11.48
CA LYS A 126 -4.68 10.48 12.37
C LYS A 126 -4.88 10.08 13.83
N ARG A 127 -6.13 10.14 14.33
CA ARG A 127 -6.44 9.68 15.70
C ARG A 127 -6.24 8.18 15.88
N TYR A 128 -6.61 7.38 14.88
CA TYR A 128 -6.36 5.95 14.89
C TYR A 128 -4.86 5.64 14.92
N ILE A 129 -4.05 6.29 14.09
CA ILE A 129 -2.60 6.11 14.06
C ILE A 129 -1.99 6.46 15.42
N LYS A 130 -2.36 7.60 16.00
CA LYS A 130 -1.90 8.00 17.34
C LYS A 130 -2.24 6.96 18.42
N TRP A 131 -3.46 6.42 18.38
CA TRP A 131 -3.85 5.34 19.29
C TRP A 131 -3.05 4.05 19.03
N TYR A 132 -2.90 3.66 17.78
CA TYR A 132 -2.16 2.46 17.40
C TYR A 132 -0.70 2.53 17.87
N GLU A 133 -0.03 3.64 17.61
CA GLU A 133 1.36 3.88 18.02
C GLU A 133 1.52 3.93 19.53
N SER A 134 0.58 4.54 20.26
CA SER A 134 0.63 4.56 21.73
C SER A 134 0.52 3.17 22.38
N SER A 135 -0.02 2.20 21.66
CA SER A 135 -0.12 0.80 22.10
C SER A 135 1.10 -0.07 21.76
N LYS A 136 2.10 0.50 21.07
CA LYS A 136 3.27 -0.20 20.50
C LYS A 136 4.55 0.54 20.88
N PRO A 137 5.22 0.19 21.99
CA PRO A 137 6.29 1.02 22.57
C PRO A 137 7.50 1.24 21.63
N ASP A 138 7.81 0.29 20.77
CA ASP A 138 9.02 0.33 19.93
C ASP A 138 8.73 0.53 18.43
N ILE A 139 7.51 0.99 18.09
CA ILE A 139 7.15 1.24 16.70
C ILE A 139 7.75 2.56 16.22
N THR A 140 8.34 2.56 15.02
CA THR A 140 8.69 3.82 14.35
C THR A 140 7.41 4.54 13.96
N PRO A 141 7.19 5.81 14.40
CA PRO A 141 5.99 6.55 14.07
C PRO A 141 5.76 6.69 12.56
N LEU A 142 4.51 6.64 12.13
CA LEU A 142 4.17 6.76 10.71
C LEU A 142 4.61 8.10 10.09
N ILE A 143 4.62 9.17 10.89
CA ILE A 143 5.13 10.48 10.47
C ILE A 143 6.62 10.44 10.11
N ASP A 144 7.40 9.59 10.74
CA ASP A 144 8.83 9.43 10.45
C ASP A 144 9.06 8.55 9.20
N ILE A 145 8.09 7.70 8.88
CA ILE A 145 8.14 6.82 7.69
C ILE A 145 7.60 7.56 6.45
N PHE A 146 6.48 8.27 6.61
CA PHE A 146 5.76 8.97 5.54
C PHE A 146 5.28 10.34 6.02
N PRO A 147 6.18 11.32 6.19
CA PRO A 147 5.82 12.67 6.64
C PRO A 147 4.79 13.33 5.71
N GLU A 148 4.79 12.97 4.44
CA GLU A 148 3.88 13.52 3.43
C GLU A 148 2.40 13.27 3.76
N LEU A 149 2.07 12.22 4.50
CA LEU A 149 0.68 11.94 4.93
C LEU A 149 0.12 12.99 5.88
N TYR A 150 0.99 13.79 6.52
CA TYR A 150 0.62 14.80 7.51
C TYR A 150 0.69 16.23 6.97
N ASP A 151 1.29 16.41 5.80
CA ASP A 151 1.43 17.72 5.14
C ASP A 151 0.16 18.04 4.34
N LEU A 152 -0.77 18.77 4.95
CA LEU A 152 -2.00 19.22 4.31
C LEU A 152 -1.85 20.56 3.57
N ASP A 153 -0.77 21.32 3.80
CA ASP A 153 -0.58 22.65 3.24
C ASP A 153 -0.30 22.60 1.72
N ASN A 154 0.23 21.48 1.23
CA ASN A 154 0.45 21.24 -0.20
C ASN A 154 -0.83 20.97 -1.02
N GLN A 155 -2.02 21.02 -0.41
CA GLN A 155 -3.29 20.81 -1.14
C GLN A 155 -3.71 22.03 -1.99
N GLN A 156 -3.15 23.22 -1.77
CA GLN A 156 -3.57 24.46 -2.44
C GLN A 156 -2.99 24.67 -3.84
N GLY A 157 -2.14 23.76 -4.34
CA GLY A 157 -1.43 23.89 -5.62
C GLY A 157 -2.11 23.23 -6.82
N LEU A 158 -3.28 22.61 -6.68
CA LEU A 158 -3.96 21.85 -7.75
C LEU A 158 -5.43 22.33 -7.88
N VAL A 159 -5.61 23.57 -8.31
CA VAL A 159 -6.85 24.08 -8.90
C VAL A 159 -6.66 24.24 -10.39
#